data_074ce58bce0595b43455e13be0f8d455
#
_entry.id   074ce58bce0595b43455e13be0f8d455
#
_cell.length_a   1.000
_cell.length_b   1.000
_cell.length_c   1.000
_cell.angle_alpha   90.00
_cell.angle_beta   90.00
_cell.angle_gamma   90.00
#
_symmetry.space_group_name_H-M   'P 1'
#
loop_
_entity.id
_entity.type
_entity.pdbx_description
1 polymer ?
#
loop_
_entity_poly.entity_id
_entity_poly.type
_entity_poly.pdbx_seq_one_letter_code
_entity_poly.pdbx_strand_id
1 'polypeptide(L)'
;MVAKQLSIFLENKSGRLTEVTEVLAKENINLSALCIAENADFGILRGIVSDPDRAYKALKDNHFAVNVTDVVGISCPNVPGALAKVLGYLSAEGVFIEYMYSFANNN
;
A
#
# COMPACT_ATOMS: atom_id res chain seq x y z
N MET A 1 -12.30 -1.90 -8.46
CA MET A 1 -12.52 -0.54 -7.95
C MET A 1 -11.21 0.21 -7.85
N VAL A 2 -11.27 1.53 -7.82
CA VAL A 2 -10.08 2.34 -7.65
C VAL A 2 -9.92 2.69 -6.17
N ALA A 3 -8.72 2.50 -5.64
CA ALA A 3 -8.39 2.83 -4.26
C ALA A 3 -7.22 3.82 -4.24
N LYS A 4 -7.11 4.59 -3.17
CA LYS A 4 -5.98 5.50 -2.95
C LYS A 4 -4.92 4.78 -2.14
N GLN A 5 -3.73 4.73 -2.69
CA GLN A 5 -2.59 4.12 -2.02
C GLN A 5 -1.61 5.21 -1.58
N LEU A 6 -1.09 5.09 -0.39
CA LEU A 6 0.03 5.92 0.04
C LEU A 6 1.34 5.21 -0.29
N SER A 7 2.28 5.97 -0.82
CA SER A 7 3.66 5.52 -1.01
C SER A 7 4.54 6.41 -0.15
N ILE A 8 5.22 5.82 0.82
CA ILE A 8 6.02 6.55 1.80
C ILE A 8 7.48 6.12 1.65
N PHE A 9 8.35 7.09 1.42
CA PHE A 9 9.78 6.83 1.31
C PHE A 9 10.39 6.77 2.70
N LEU A 10 11.05 5.66 3.00
CA LEU A 10 11.68 5.42 4.30
C LEU A 10 13.19 5.34 4.12
N GLU A 11 13.92 6.12 4.91
CA GLU A 11 15.35 5.93 4.99
C GLU A 11 15.64 4.58 5.63
N ASN A 12 16.72 3.94 5.22
CA ASN A 12 17.09 2.63 5.74
C ASN A 12 17.69 2.77 7.13
N LYS A 13 16.86 3.14 8.10
CA LYS A 13 17.23 3.33 9.49
C LYS A 13 16.27 2.58 10.39
N SER A 14 16.80 2.06 11.48
CA SER A 14 15.97 1.45 12.53
C SER A 14 14.93 2.45 13.04
N GLY A 15 13.70 1.99 13.20
CA GLY A 15 12.63 2.80 13.79
C GLY A 15 11.82 3.67 12.84
N ARG A 16 12.23 3.79 11.57
CA ARG A 16 11.46 4.63 10.63
C ARG A 16 10.06 4.09 10.37
N LEU A 17 9.94 2.77 10.21
CA LEU A 17 8.61 2.15 10.04
C LEU A 17 7.75 2.34 11.29
N THR A 18 8.35 2.20 12.47
CA THR A 18 7.65 2.45 13.72
C THR A 18 7.11 3.88 13.77
N GLU A 19 7.92 4.85 13.37
CA GLU A 19 7.50 6.26 13.37
C GLU A 19 6.28 6.48 12.46
N VAL A 20 6.27 5.88 11.28
CA VAL A 20 5.12 5.98 10.37
C VAL A 20 3.86 5.45 11.03
N THR A 21 3.95 4.25 11.61
CA THR A 21 2.77 3.65 12.24
C THR A 21 2.31 4.42 13.46
N GLU A 22 3.23 5.03 14.20
CA GLU A 22 2.88 5.89 15.33
C GLU A 22 2.14 7.16 14.88
N VAL A 23 2.58 7.78 13.78
CA VAL A 23 1.89 8.95 13.24
C VAL A 23 0.45 8.60 12.86
N LEU A 24 0.26 7.47 12.17
CA LEU A 24 -1.07 7.02 11.78
C LEU A 24 -1.94 6.70 13.00
N ALA A 25 -1.37 6.03 13.99
CA ALA A 25 -2.10 5.67 15.21
C ALA A 25 -2.56 6.92 15.97
N LYS A 26 -1.72 7.93 16.05
CA LYS A 26 -2.03 9.18 16.72
C LYS A 26 -3.21 9.89 16.07
N GLU A 27 -3.36 9.76 14.76
CA GLU A 27 -4.47 10.34 14.02
C GLU A 27 -5.67 9.41 13.92
N ASN A 28 -5.62 8.27 14.59
CA ASN A 28 -6.66 7.26 14.56
C ASN A 28 -6.93 6.74 13.14
N ILE A 29 -5.86 6.55 12.38
CA ILE A 29 -5.93 6.05 11.01
C ILE A 29 -5.47 4.61 10.99
N ASN A 30 -6.30 3.72 10.45
CA ASN A 30 -5.98 2.31 10.34
C ASN A 30 -5.23 2.02 9.04
N LEU A 31 -4.20 1.20 9.14
CA LEU A 31 -3.44 0.71 8.00
C LEU A 31 -3.88 -0.73 7.74
N SER A 32 -4.69 -0.93 6.69
CA SER A 32 -5.34 -2.21 6.44
C SER A 32 -4.56 -3.14 5.53
N ALA A 33 -3.68 -2.60 4.70
CA ALA A 33 -2.84 -3.40 3.81
C ALA A 33 -1.52 -2.67 3.61
N LEU A 34 -0.44 -3.41 3.55
CA LEU A 34 0.88 -2.81 3.34
C LEU A 34 1.85 -3.78 2.69
N CYS A 35 2.82 -3.22 2.01
CA CYS A 35 4.01 -3.95 1.59
C CYS A 35 5.20 -2.99 1.58
N ILE A 36 6.38 -3.53 1.70
CA ILE A 36 7.61 -2.76 1.67
C ILE A 36 8.49 -3.30 0.55
N ALA A 37 8.89 -2.41 -0.35
CA ALA A 37 9.89 -2.72 -1.36
C ALA A 37 11.15 -1.93 -1.00
N GLU A 38 12.30 -2.57 -1.03
CA GLU A 38 13.53 -1.90 -0.61
C GLU A 38 14.65 -2.04 -1.62
N ASN A 39 15.58 -1.10 -1.57
CA ASN A 39 16.88 -1.23 -2.19
C ASN A 39 17.94 -0.92 -1.10
N ALA A 40 19.21 -0.78 -1.49
CA ALA A 40 20.30 -0.64 -0.51
C ALA A 40 20.18 0.61 0.37
N ASP A 41 19.59 1.68 -0.15
CA ASP A 41 19.61 3.00 0.49
C ASP A 41 18.29 3.38 1.16
N PHE A 42 17.16 2.91 0.64
CA PHE A 42 15.86 3.28 1.17
C PHE A 42 14.82 2.22 0.86
N GLY A 43 13.68 2.33 1.53
CA GLY A 43 12.51 1.51 1.26
C GLY A 43 11.33 2.35 0.84
N ILE A 44 10.38 1.72 0.21
CA ILE A 44 9.09 2.33 -0.10
C ILE A 44 8.01 1.50 0.59
N LEU A 45 7.29 2.13 1.50
CA LEU A 45 6.13 1.54 2.13
C LEU A 45 4.91 1.90 1.29
N ARG A 46 4.23 0.90 0.75
CA ARG A 46 2.96 1.11 0.07
C ARG A 46 1.85 0.60 0.96
N GLY A 47 0.81 1.39 1.13
CA GLY A 47 -0.24 1.01 2.05
C GLY A 47 -1.61 1.58 1.72
N ILE A 48 -2.62 0.87 2.16
CA ILE A 48 -4.02 1.29 2.07
C ILE A 48 -4.48 1.65 3.48
N VAL A 49 -4.96 2.86 3.64
CA VAL A 49 -5.35 3.40 4.95
C VAL A 49 -6.81 3.81 4.96
N SER A 50 -7.36 3.96 6.16
CA SER A 50 -8.78 4.30 6.34
C SER A 50 -9.12 5.73 5.89
N ASP A 51 -8.16 6.66 5.95
CA ASP A 51 -8.38 8.05 5.55
C ASP A 51 -7.12 8.57 4.85
N PRO A 52 -7.03 8.38 3.52
CA PRO A 52 -5.83 8.74 2.77
C PRO A 52 -5.45 10.22 2.86
N ASP A 53 -6.42 11.12 2.83
CA ASP A 53 -6.14 12.55 2.84
C ASP A 53 -5.54 13.00 4.17
N ARG A 54 -6.12 12.53 5.28
CA ARG A 54 -5.58 12.84 6.60
C ARG A 54 -4.22 12.18 6.82
N ALA A 55 -4.06 10.95 6.35
CA ALA A 55 -2.77 10.27 6.46
C ALA A 55 -1.68 11.00 5.69
N TYR A 56 -1.99 11.41 4.47
CA TYR A 56 -1.06 12.18 3.65
C TYR A 56 -0.60 13.45 4.39
N LYS A 57 -1.57 14.21 4.89
CA LYS A 57 -1.26 15.46 5.60
C LYS A 57 -0.44 15.21 6.86
N ALA A 58 -0.83 14.25 7.68
CA ALA A 58 -0.13 13.94 8.93
C ALA A 58 1.31 13.50 8.68
N LEU A 59 1.52 12.66 7.66
CA LEU A 59 2.86 12.20 7.33
C LEU A 59 3.73 13.33 6.76
N LYS A 60 3.15 14.19 5.92
CA LYS A 60 3.87 15.36 5.42
C LYS A 60 4.25 16.30 6.55
N ASP A 61 3.34 16.54 7.49
CA ASP A 61 3.60 17.41 8.64
C ASP A 61 4.71 16.82 9.54
N ASN A 62 4.91 15.52 9.51
CA ASN A 62 5.97 14.85 10.26
C ASN A 62 7.22 14.58 9.40
N HIS A 63 7.34 15.29 8.29
CA HIS A 63 8.53 15.31 7.43
C HIS A 63 8.81 14.03 6.68
N PHE A 64 7.77 13.22 6.42
CA PHE A 64 7.91 12.07 5.54
C PHE A 64 7.64 12.49 4.09
N ALA A 65 8.39 11.91 3.17
CA ALA A 65 8.11 12.04 1.76
C ALA A 65 7.02 11.02 1.41
N VAL A 66 5.87 11.50 0.98
CA VAL A 66 4.71 10.65 0.73
C VAL A 66 3.99 11.08 -0.53
N ASN A 67 3.53 10.10 -1.30
CA ASN A 67 2.69 10.32 -2.48
C ASN A 67 1.40 9.53 -2.35
N VAL A 68 0.35 10.02 -3.00
CA VAL A 68 -0.92 9.31 -3.13
C VAL A 68 -1.07 8.88 -4.58
N THR A 69 -1.37 7.60 -4.79
CA THR A 69 -1.49 7.02 -6.13
C THR A 69 -2.79 6.24 -6.22
N ASP A 70 -3.46 6.34 -7.35
CA ASP A 70 -4.62 5.49 -7.61
C ASP A 70 -4.15 4.09 -7.98
N VAL A 71 -4.72 3.08 -7.33
CA VAL A 71 -4.45 1.68 -7.63
C VAL A 71 -5.77 0.95 -7.86
N VAL A 72 -5.71 -0.17 -8.54
CA VAL A 72 -6.90 -0.99 -8.81
C VAL A 72 -6.98 -2.05 -7.73
N GLY A 73 -8.11 -2.07 -7.02
CA GLY A 73 -8.42 -3.11 -6.06
C GLY A 73 -9.29 -4.19 -6.70
N ILE A 74 -8.89 -5.43 -6.56
CA ILE A 74 -9.60 -6.58 -7.11
C ILE A 74 -9.86 -7.56 -5.99
N SER A 75 -11.12 -8.01 -5.88
CA SER A 75 -11.48 -9.07 -4.95
C SER A 75 -11.57 -10.40 -5.71
N CYS A 76 -10.98 -11.44 -5.14
CA CYS A 76 -11.16 -12.78 -5.69
C CYS A 76 -11.27 -13.78 -4.54
N PRO A 77 -11.92 -14.94 -4.79
CA PRO A 77 -12.00 -15.97 -3.75
C PRO A 77 -10.61 -16.46 -3.35
N ASN A 78 -10.45 -16.78 -2.08
CA ASN A 78 -9.18 -17.28 -1.58
C ASN A 78 -9.13 -18.82 -1.75
N VAL A 79 -9.06 -19.23 -3.01
CA VAL A 79 -9.01 -20.65 -3.39
C VAL A 79 -7.98 -20.85 -4.49
N PRO A 80 -7.44 -22.07 -4.65
CA PRO A 80 -6.45 -22.34 -5.71
C PRO A 80 -6.98 -21.95 -7.08
N GLY A 81 -6.16 -21.26 -7.85
CA GLY A 81 -6.46 -20.85 -9.22
C GLY A 81 -7.23 -19.55 -9.38
N ALA A 82 -7.81 -19.00 -8.31
CA ALA A 82 -8.58 -17.75 -8.42
C ALA A 82 -7.70 -16.58 -8.88
N LEU A 83 -6.53 -16.42 -8.28
CA LEU A 83 -5.62 -15.36 -8.68
C LEU A 83 -5.09 -15.58 -10.10
N ALA A 84 -4.77 -16.81 -10.46
CA ALA A 84 -4.30 -17.14 -11.82
C ALA A 84 -5.33 -16.72 -12.87
N LYS A 85 -6.61 -16.91 -12.59
CA LYS A 85 -7.69 -16.52 -13.48
C LYS A 85 -7.75 -15.02 -13.68
N VAL A 86 -7.66 -14.25 -12.59
CA VAL A 86 -7.65 -12.79 -12.66
C VAL A 86 -6.43 -12.29 -13.44
N LEU A 87 -5.25 -12.81 -13.16
CA LEU A 87 -4.04 -12.41 -13.86
C LEU A 87 -4.10 -12.77 -15.34
N GLY A 88 -4.74 -13.88 -15.66
CA GLY A 88 -4.96 -14.28 -17.05
C GLY A 88 -5.80 -13.27 -17.84
N TYR A 89 -6.83 -12.70 -17.23
CA TYR A 89 -7.62 -11.65 -17.89
C TYR A 89 -6.75 -10.41 -18.13
N LEU A 90 -5.94 -10.01 -17.16
CA LEU A 90 -5.08 -8.85 -17.31
C LEU A 90 -4.03 -9.05 -18.39
N SER A 91 -3.38 -10.21 -18.44
CA SER A 91 -2.39 -10.46 -19.46
C SER A 91 -3.01 -10.57 -20.86
N ALA A 92 -4.24 -11.09 -20.98
CA ALA A 92 -4.94 -11.12 -22.27
C ALA A 92 -5.19 -9.72 -22.82
N GLU A 93 -5.36 -8.74 -21.95
CA GLU A 93 -5.54 -7.34 -22.33
C GLU A 93 -4.23 -6.56 -22.44
N GLY A 94 -3.10 -7.24 -22.33
CA GLY A 94 -1.80 -6.59 -22.44
C GLY A 94 -1.40 -5.73 -21.26
N VAL A 95 -2.02 -5.94 -20.11
CA VAL A 95 -1.73 -5.14 -18.91
C VAL A 95 -0.41 -5.58 -18.30
N PHE A 96 0.50 -4.63 -18.10
CA PHE A 96 1.76 -4.87 -17.41
C PHE A 96 1.58 -4.56 -15.92
N ILE A 97 1.91 -5.53 -15.08
CA ILE A 97 1.80 -5.35 -13.63
C ILE A 97 3.16 -4.92 -13.08
N GLU A 98 3.23 -3.68 -12.60
CA GLU A 98 4.45 -3.14 -11.99
C GLU A 98 4.67 -3.67 -10.59
N TYR A 99 3.60 -3.80 -9.82
CA TYR A 99 3.64 -4.40 -8.49
C TYR A 99 2.23 -4.76 -8.06
N MET A 100 2.14 -5.64 -7.09
CA MET A 100 0.87 -6.00 -6.47
C MET A 100 1.12 -6.51 -5.06
N TYR A 101 0.11 -6.41 -4.24
CA TYR A 101 0.12 -7.03 -2.91
C TYR A 101 -1.32 -7.35 -2.54
N SER A 102 -1.45 -8.22 -1.56
CA SER A 102 -2.78 -8.71 -1.18
C SER A 102 -2.96 -8.69 0.32
N PHE A 103 -4.20 -8.78 0.72
CA PHE A 103 -4.57 -8.97 2.12
C PHE A 103 -5.85 -9.76 2.18
N ALA A 104 -6.02 -10.50 3.27
CA ALA A 104 -7.24 -11.26 3.47
C ALA A 104 -8.34 -10.34 3.99
N ASN A 105 -9.52 -10.48 3.40
CA ASN A 105 -10.70 -9.75 3.85
C ASN A 105 -11.74 -10.77 4.30
N ASN A 106 -12.10 -10.73 5.57
CA ASN A 106 -13.00 -11.71 6.18
C ASN A 106 -14.44 -11.24 6.25
N ASN A 107 -14.80 -10.26 5.48
CA ASN A 107 -16.19 -9.79 5.44
C ASN A 107 -17.07 -10.69 4.61
#